data_27acf3cef4705658641d1fac2eb53358
#
_entry.id   27acf3cef4705658641d1fac2eb53358
#
_cell.length_a   1.000
_cell.length_b   1.000
_cell.length_c   1.000
_cell.angle_alpha   90.00
_cell.angle_beta   90.00
_cell.angle_gamma   90.00
#
_symmetry.space_group_name_H-M   'P 1'
#
loop_
_entity.id
_entity.type
_entity.pdbx_description
1 polymer ?
#
loop_
_entity_poly.entity_id
_entity_poly.type
_entity_poly.pdbx_seq_one_letter_code
_entity_poly.pdbx_strand_id
1 'polypeptide(L)'
;MTTDKKFNLIDEQWIPIRERGLFSLRDIFSDPSLRRIGGNPIQKTAIFKLLCAIAQAAWTPKTEEEWRQSTVEDFCRKCLAYLEKWHEKFWLYGDEPFLQVPAVADLTVKVYSFATLNLEKASGNTTVLTQFQLQAEPTDADKALLLVIPNMYKIAGEFLPCVFH
;
A
#
# COMPACT_ATOMS: atom_id res chain seq x y z
N MET A 1 -1.93 -26.05 -5.40
CA MET A 1 -1.22 -25.77 -4.13
C MET A 1 -1.82 -24.48 -3.59
N THR A 2 -2.50 -24.54 -2.46
CA THR A 2 -2.98 -23.31 -1.78
C THR A 2 -1.77 -22.58 -1.23
N THR A 3 -1.58 -21.34 -1.65
CA THR A 3 -0.50 -20.50 -1.12
C THR A 3 -0.89 -20.06 0.29
N ASP A 4 0.00 -20.27 1.27
CA ASP A 4 -0.28 -19.87 2.64
C ASP A 4 -0.51 -18.36 2.73
N LYS A 5 -1.62 -17.96 3.34
CA LYS A 5 -1.91 -16.55 3.64
C LYS A 5 -0.90 -16.03 4.65
N LYS A 6 -0.19 -14.98 4.27
CA LYS A 6 0.86 -14.38 5.08
C LYS A 6 0.85 -12.88 4.90
N PHE A 7 1.12 -12.14 5.97
CA PHE A 7 1.21 -10.69 6.02
C PHE A 7 -0.09 -9.99 5.59
N ASN A 8 -0.98 -9.75 6.56
CA ASN A 8 -2.20 -8.98 6.33
C ASN A 8 -1.93 -7.48 6.49
N LEU A 9 -2.20 -6.69 5.46
CA LEU A 9 -1.93 -5.25 5.47
C LEU A 9 -2.78 -4.48 6.49
N ILE A 10 -3.86 -5.08 6.99
CA ILE A 10 -4.71 -4.46 8.02
C ILE A 10 -4.05 -4.57 9.39
N ASP A 11 -3.40 -5.69 9.69
CA ASP A 11 -2.89 -5.99 11.03
C ASP A 11 -1.37 -5.82 11.15
N GLU A 12 -0.64 -6.06 10.06
CA GLU A 12 0.83 -5.98 10.06
C GLU A 12 1.34 -4.54 9.86
N GLN A 13 2.50 -4.25 10.42
CA GLN A 13 3.08 -2.91 10.42
C GLN A 13 3.89 -2.66 9.15
N TRP A 14 3.43 -1.74 8.29
CA TRP A 14 4.11 -1.39 7.03
C TRP A 14 3.99 0.09 6.62
N ILE A 15 3.11 0.86 7.27
CA ILE A 15 2.91 2.28 6.97
C ILE A 15 3.85 3.11 7.83
N PRO A 16 4.84 3.83 7.23
CA PRO A 16 5.75 4.66 8.00
C PRO A 16 5.02 5.89 8.56
N ILE A 17 5.15 6.11 9.86
CA ILE A 17 4.73 7.34 10.55
C ILE A 17 5.98 8.08 11.00
N ARG A 18 6.04 9.36 10.67
CA ARG A 18 7.21 10.20 10.95
C ARG A 18 7.57 10.19 12.43
N GLU A 19 8.82 9.86 12.73
CA GLU A 19 9.40 9.82 14.09
C GLU A 19 8.79 8.77 15.04
N ARG A 20 7.92 7.86 14.52
CA ARG A 20 7.24 6.85 15.35
C ARG A 20 7.43 5.40 14.88
N GLY A 21 7.91 5.16 13.65
CA GLY A 21 8.10 3.81 13.10
C GLY A 21 7.01 3.37 12.14
N LEU A 22 6.79 2.06 12.03
CA LEU A 22 5.79 1.46 11.16
C LEU A 22 4.50 1.17 11.95
N PHE A 23 3.37 1.30 11.28
CA PHE A 23 2.03 1.05 11.81
C PHE A 23 1.17 0.31 10.79
N SER A 24 0.12 -0.36 11.25
CA SER A 24 -0.84 -1.06 10.41
C SER A 24 -1.97 -0.13 9.94
N LEU A 25 -2.79 -0.59 8.97
CA LEU A 25 -4.00 0.13 8.60
C LEU A 25 -4.98 0.24 9.79
N ARG A 26 -5.06 -0.80 10.62
CA ARG A 26 -5.88 -0.80 11.83
C ARG A 26 -5.43 0.28 12.81
N ASP A 27 -4.13 0.41 13.03
CA ASP A 27 -3.57 1.44 13.91
C ASP A 27 -3.89 2.84 13.42
N ILE A 28 -3.74 3.10 12.12
CA ILE A 28 -4.00 4.42 11.51
C ILE A 28 -5.44 4.89 11.77
N PHE A 29 -6.42 3.99 11.65
CA PHE A 29 -7.82 4.34 11.89
C PHE A 29 -8.25 4.22 13.37
N SER A 30 -7.41 3.63 14.23
CA SER A 30 -7.67 3.51 15.67
C SER A 30 -7.06 4.64 16.49
N ASP A 31 -5.92 5.19 16.08
CA ASP A 31 -5.20 6.23 16.80
C ASP A 31 -5.16 7.56 16.05
N PRO A 32 -6.02 8.54 16.43
CA PRO A 32 -6.04 9.85 15.80
C PRO A 32 -4.75 10.67 15.93
N SER A 33 -3.80 10.23 16.77
CA SER A 33 -2.49 10.89 16.92
C SER A 33 -1.53 10.56 15.76
N LEU A 34 -1.79 9.51 14.97
CA LEU A 34 -0.97 9.07 13.84
C LEU A 34 -1.22 9.91 12.57
N ARG A 35 -0.93 11.22 12.63
CA ARG A 35 -1.32 12.18 11.58
C ARG A 35 -0.23 12.46 10.55
N ARG A 36 1.01 12.02 10.76
CA ARG A 36 2.15 12.40 9.93
C ARG A 36 2.73 11.19 9.22
N ILE A 37 2.25 10.92 8.01
CA ILE A 37 2.81 9.86 7.16
C ILE A 37 4.29 10.15 6.90
N GLY A 38 5.15 9.15 7.13
CA GLY A 38 6.57 9.15 6.87
C GLY A 38 6.93 8.76 5.43
N GLY A 39 8.19 8.47 5.19
CA GLY A 39 8.71 8.10 3.87
C GLY A 39 8.96 9.29 2.94
N ASN A 40 9.32 8.99 1.70
CA ASN A 40 9.55 10.00 0.66
C ASN A 40 8.22 10.58 0.11
N PRO A 41 8.23 11.64 -0.71
CA PRO A 41 7.01 12.25 -1.24
C PRO A 41 6.12 11.30 -2.03
N ILE A 42 6.71 10.37 -2.79
CA ILE A 42 5.99 9.39 -3.62
C ILE A 42 5.26 8.39 -2.71
N GLN A 43 5.95 7.85 -1.72
CA GLN A 43 5.39 6.94 -0.72
C GLN A 43 4.24 7.59 0.05
N LYS A 44 4.45 8.82 0.54
CA LYS A 44 3.41 9.58 1.24
C LYS A 44 2.15 9.74 0.42
N THR A 45 2.30 10.12 -0.85
CA THR A 45 1.15 10.33 -1.74
C THR A 45 0.43 9.01 -2.04
N ALA A 46 1.16 7.91 -2.25
CA ALA A 46 0.58 6.61 -2.50
C ALA A 46 -0.22 6.11 -1.28
N ILE A 47 0.37 6.17 -0.09
CA ILE A 47 -0.30 5.81 1.17
C ILE A 47 -1.54 6.68 1.37
N PHE A 48 -1.42 8.00 1.20
CA PHE A 48 -2.55 8.92 1.37
C PHE A 48 -3.70 8.60 0.42
N LYS A 49 -3.41 8.30 -0.85
CA LYS A 49 -4.44 7.88 -1.83
C LYS A 49 -5.12 6.58 -1.41
N LEU A 50 -4.38 5.59 -0.92
CA LEU A 50 -4.95 4.35 -0.41
C LEU A 50 -5.88 4.62 0.78
N LEU A 51 -5.43 5.42 1.75
CA LEU A 51 -6.25 5.78 2.91
C LEU A 51 -7.53 6.52 2.49
N CYS A 52 -7.44 7.44 1.52
CA CYS A 52 -8.62 8.11 0.95
C CYS A 52 -9.57 7.12 0.25
N ALA A 53 -9.04 6.15 -0.50
CA ALA A 53 -9.85 5.14 -1.16
C ALA A 53 -10.60 4.26 -0.14
N ILE A 54 -9.94 3.82 0.93
CA ILE A 54 -10.56 3.09 2.04
C ILE A 54 -11.64 3.95 2.70
N ALA A 55 -11.32 5.21 2.98
CA ALA A 55 -12.24 6.15 3.60
C ALA A 55 -13.53 6.35 2.78
N GLN A 56 -13.38 6.57 1.47
CA GLN A 56 -14.52 6.72 0.55
C GLN A 56 -15.34 5.42 0.44
N ALA A 57 -14.66 4.26 0.39
CA ALA A 57 -15.35 2.98 0.33
C ALA A 57 -16.09 2.65 1.63
N ALA A 58 -15.55 3.08 2.78
CA ALA A 58 -16.17 2.90 4.08
C ALA A 58 -17.40 3.81 4.25
N TRP A 59 -17.28 5.06 3.85
CA TRP A 59 -18.37 6.02 3.96
C TRP A 59 -18.15 7.24 3.07
N THR A 60 -19.14 7.51 2.22
CA THR A 60 -19.25 8.75 1.45
C THR A 60 -20.53 9.46 1.85
N PRO A 61 -20.48 10.67 2.44
CA PRO A 61 -21.67 11.42 2.81
C PRO A 61 -22.47 11.79 1.54
N LYS A 62 -23.79 11.68 1.62
CA LYS A 62 -24.69 12.01 0.50
C LYS A 62 -25.05 13.49 0.47
N THR A 63 -24.94 14.16 1.60
CA THR A 63 -25.27 15.57 1.76
C THR A 63 -24.22 16.29 2.59
N GLU A 64 -24.16 17.62 2.44
CA GLU A 64 -23.29 18.47 3.26
C GLU A 64 -23.67 18.40 4.76
N GLU A 65 -24.94 18.22 5.05
CA GLU A 65 -25.44 18.08 6.40
C GLU A 65 -24.94 16.81 7.08
N GLU A 66 -24.96 15.67 6.38
CA GLU A 66 -24.37 14.42 6.87
C GLU A 66 -22.88 14.60 7.19
N TRP A 67 -22.16 15.34 6.33
CA TRP A 67 -20.75 15.64 6.56
C TRP A 67 -20.55 16.48 7.83
N ARG A 68 -21.33 17.53 8.01
CA ARG A 68 -21.22 18.43 9.17
C ARG A 68 -21.55 17.76 10.50
N GLN A 69 -22.46 16.78 10.48
CA GLN A 69 -22.89 16.06 11.69
C GLN A 69 -21.94 14.91 12.05
N SER A 70 -21.06 14.50 11.12
CA SER A 70 -20.13 13.38 11.36
C SER A 70 -19.01 13.80 12.30
N THR A 71 -18.65 12.89 13.22
CA THR A 71 -17.48 13.04 14.08
C THR A 71 -16.31 12.22 13.54
N VAL A 72 -15.08 12.55 13.98
CA VAL A 72 -13.88 11.79 13.62
C VAL A 72 -14.00 10.35 14.13
N GLU A 73 -14.54 10.17 15.32
CA GLU A 73 -14.73 8.86 15.96
C GLU A 73 -15.70 7.98 15.14
N ASP A 74 -16.84 8.56 14.69
CA ASP A 74 -17.80 7.85 13.85
C ASP A 74 -17.20 7.47 12.50
N PHE A 75 -16.42 8.37 11.91
CA PHE A 75 -15.73 8.11 10.65
C PHE A 75 -14.70 6.99 10.81
N CYS A 76 -13.83 7.05 11.82
CA CYS A 76 -12.85 6.02 12.10
C CYS A 76 -13.50 4.65 12.35
N ARG A 77 -14.60 4.62 13.12
CA ARG A 77 -15.37 3.39 13.36
C ARG A 77 -15.91 2.78 12.07
N LYS A 78 -16.40 3.58 11.12
CA LYS A 78 -16.85 3.12 9.81
C LYS A 78 -15.69 2.55 8.99
N CYS A 79 -14.52 3.20 9.00
CA CYS A 79 -13.33 2.70 8.32
C CYS A 79 -12.86 1.36 8.91
N LEU A 80 -12.82 1.22 10.23
CA LEU A 80 -12.48 -0.04 10.90
C LEU A 80 -13.47 -1.15 10.57
N ALA A 81 -14.77 -0.86 10.57
CA ALA A 81 -15.80 -1.83 10.18
C ALA A 81 -15.65 -2.27 8.70
N TYR A 82 -15.27 -1.35 7.82
CA TYR A 82 -14.97 -1.67 6.43
C TYR A 82 -13.75 -2.59 6.32
N LEU A 83 -12.66 -2.28 7.00
CA LEU A 83 -11.45 -3.10 7.01
C LEU A 83 -11.74 -4.50 7.56
N GLU A 84 -12.51 -4.61 8.63
CA GLU A 84 -12.90 -5.90 9.21
C GLU A 84 -13.73 -6.73 8.22
N LYS A 85 -14.72 -6.12 7.57
CA LYS A 85 -15.55 -6.78 6.56
C LYS A 85 -14.73 -7.34 5.39
N TRP A 86 -13.67 -6.65 5.00
CA TRP A 86 -12.84 -7.00 3.85
C TRP A 86 -11.48 -7.59 4.24
N HIS A 87 -11.29 -7.96 5.50
CA HIS A 87 -10.03 -8.46 6.05
C HIS A 87 -9.36 -9.52 5.17
N GLU A 88 -10.13 -10.48 4.68
CA GLU A 88 -9.65 -11.57 3.85
C GLU A 88 -9.11 -11.14 2.47
N LYS A 89 -9.36 -9.92 2.05
CA LYS A 89 -8.87 -9.37 0.77
C LYS A 89 -7.58 -8.55 0.90
N PHE A 90 -7.04 -8.43 2.12
CA PHE A 90 -5.86 -7.61 2.40
C PHE A 90 -4.58 -8.43 2.65
N TRP A 91 -4.58 -9.71 2.29
CA TRP A 91 -3.39 -10.53 2.39
C TRP A 91 -2.36 -10.17 1.30
N LEU A 92 -1.09 -9.99 1.68
CA LEU A 92 0.00 -9.75 0.74
C LEU A 92 0.31 -11.01 -0.07
N TYR A 93 0.18 -12.18 0.55
CA TYR A 93 0.35 -13.50 -0.06
C TYR A 93 -0.93 -14.32 0.08
N GLY A 94 -1.16 -15.25 -0.83
CA GLY A 94 -2.34 -16.12 -0.84
C GLY A 94 -2.85 -16.33 -2.26
N ASP A 95 -3.98 -17.01 -2.38
CA ASP A 95 -4.59 -17.31 -3.68
C ASP A 95 -5.17 -16.06 -4.37
N GLU A 96 -5.64 -15.08 -3.58
CA GLU A 96 -6.15 -13.78 -4.05
C GLU A 96 -5.40 -12.64 -3.36
N PRO A 97 -4.12 -12.41 -3.67
CA PRO A 97 -3.31 -11.42 -2.97
C PRO A 97 -3.74 -9.99 -3.30
N PHE A 98 -3.69 -9.12 -2.30
CA PHE A 98 -4.12 -7.72 -2.40
C PHE A 98 -3.42 -6.97 -3.53
N LEU A 99 -4.20 -6.33 -4.40
CA LEU A 99 -3.72 -5.53 -5.55
C LEU A 99 -2.78 -6.29 -6.52
N GLN A 100 -2.77 -7.60 -6.50
CA GLN A 100 -1.97 -8.44 -7.38
C GLN A 100 -2.86 -9.28 -8.28
N VAL A 101 -2.35 -9.69 -9.43
CA VAL A 101 -3.06 -10.55 -10.40
C VAL A 101 -2.29 -11.85 -10.56
N PRO A 102 -2.67 -12.94 -9.86
CA PRO A 102 -1.92 -14.20 -9.87
C PRO A 102 -1.68 -14.77 -11.27
N ALA A 103 -2.64 -14.63 -12.19
CA ALA A 103 -2.53 -15.11 -13.57
C ALA A 103 -1.35 -14.51 -14.35
N VAL A 104 -0.76 -13.42 -13.87
CA VAL A 104 0.43 -12.81 -14.48
C VAL A 104 1.69 -13.66 -14.26
N ALA A 105 1.75 -14.45 -13.19
CA ALA A 105 2.87 -15.34 -12.93
C ALA A 105 3.06 -16.39 -14.03
N ASP A 106 1.99 -16.78 -14.73
CA ASP A 106 1.99 -17.76 -15.80
C ASP A 106 2.36 -17.14 -17.17
N LEU A 107 2.46 -15.82 -17.25
CA LEU A 107 2.84 -15.15 -18.49
C LEU A 107 4.36 -15.15 -18.63
N THR A 108 4.84 -15.48 -19.85
CA THR A 108 6.25 -15.34 -20.24
C THR A 108 6.64 -13.87 -20.39
N VAL A 109 6.44 -13.09 -19.34
CA VAL A 109 6.83 -11.68 -19.30
C VAL A 109 8.18 -11.49 -18.64
N LYS A 110 8.85 -10.43 -19.02
CA LYS A 110 10.13 -10.07 -18.43
C LYS A 110 9.96 -9.77 -16.94
N VAL A 111 10.53 -10.61 -16.09
CA VAL A 111 10.54 -10.38 -14.65
C VAL A 111 11.52 -9.24 -14.34
N TYR A 112 11.03 -8.20 -13.70
CA TYR A 112 11.85 -7.10 -13.21
C TYR A 112 12.24 -7.34 -11.76
N SER A 113 13.49 -7.04 -11.43
CA SER A 113 13.93 -7.13 -10.03
C SER A 113 13.26 -6.03 -9.18
N PHE A 114 13.15 -6.28 -7.88
CA PHE A 114 12.69 -5.32 -6.88
C PHE A 114 13.37 -3.94 -7.02
N ALA A 115 14.66 -3.90 -7.32
CA ALA A 115 15.41 -2.67 -7.54
C ALA A 115 14.86 -1.82 -8.70
N THR A 116 14.13 -2.40 -9.65
CA THR A 116 13.54 -1.69 -10.79
C THR A 116 12.26 -0.94 -10.42
N LEU A 117 11.56 -1.41 -9.39
CA LEU A 117 10.36 -0.77 -8.86
C LEU A 117 10.67 0.44 -7.97
N ASN A 118 11.93 0.62 -7.59
CA ASN A 118 12.33 1.78 -6.80
C ASN A 118 12.46 3.01 -7.71
N LEU A 119 11.48 3.90 -7.64
CA LEU A 119 11.42 5.15 -8.41
C LEU A 119 12.53 6.15 -8.05
N GLU A 120 13.31 5.89 -7.00
CA GLU A 120 14.49 6.70 -6.65
C GLU A 120 15.71 6.34 -7.48
N LYS A 121 15.65 5.27 -8.28
CA LYS A 121 16.73 4.88 -9.15
C LYS A 121 16.77 5.79 -10.37
N ALA A 122 17.74 6.72 -10.39
CA ALA A 122 18.00 7.51 -11.56
C ALA A 122 18.40 6.60 -12.74
N SER A 123 17.61 6.58 -13.80
CA SER A 123 17.93 5.89 -15.04
C SER A 123 18.47 6.90 -16.06
N GLY A 124 19.72 6.73 -16.49
CA GLY A 124 20.32 7.54 -17.55
C GLY A 124 21.81 7.31 -17.70
N ASN A 125 22.32 7.40 -18.94
CA ASN A 125 23.73 7.17 -19.30
C ASN A 125 24.71 8.20 -18.70
N THR A 126 24.25 9.18 -17.98
CA THR A 126 25.04 10.29 -17.40
C THR A 126 25.06 10.31 -15.87
N THR A 127 24.52 9.28 -15.20
CA THR A 127 24.44 9.29 -13.74
C THR A 127 25.67 8.63 -13.13
N VAL A 128 26.53 9.45 -12.52
CA VAL A 128 27.75 9.03 -11.80
C VAL A 128 27.44 8.31 -10.47
N LEU A 129 26.18 8.30 -10.02
CA LEU A 129 25.71 7.72 -8.76
C LEU A 129 24.74 6.56 -8.99
N THR A 130 25.25 5.46 -9.56
CA THR A 130 24.47 4.22 -9.76
C THR A 130 24.70 3.16 -8.69
N GLN A 131 25.22 3.51 -7.53
CA GLN A 131 25.45 2.56 -6.44
C GLN A 131 24.42 2.69 -5.32
N PHE A 132 23.14 2.50 -5.62
CA PHE A 132 22.23 1.99 -4.61
C PHE A 132 22.20 0.46 -4.75
N GLN A 133 23.20 -0.20 -4.23
CA GLN A 133 23.15 -1.63 -3.98
C GLN A 133 22.20 -1.82 -2.78
N LEU A 134 20.94 -2.13 -3.08
CA LEU A 134 20.07 -2.78 -2.10
C LEU A 134 20.64 -4.18 -1.86
N GLN A 135 21.55 -4.29 -0.90
CA GLN A 135 22.19 -5.55 -0.51
C GLN A 135 21.31 -6.42 0.40
N ALA A 136 20.14 -5.92 0.81
CA ALA A 136 19.22 -6.68 1.64
C ALA A 136 17.97 -7.07 0.85
N GLU A 137 17.50 -8.29 1.07
CA GLU A 137 16.18 -8.69 0.60
C GLU A 137 15.11 -7.79 1.22
N PRO A 138 14.11 -7.34 0.42
CA PRO A 138 13.04 -6.49 0.93
C PRO A 138 12.21 -7.24 1.97
N THR A 139 11.90 -6.57 3.05
CA THR A 139 10.95 -7.07 4.05
C THR A 139 9.54 -7.13 3.47
N ASP A 140 8.62 -7.87 4.12
CA ASP A 140 7.21 -7.90 3.70
C ASP A 140 6.57 -6.49 3.79
N ALA A 141 7.00 -5.67 4.74
CA ALA A 141 6.60 -4.27 4.83
C ALA A 141 7.07 -3.43 3.61
N ASP A 142 8.30 -3.63 3.16
CA ASP A 142 8.83 -2.97 1.96
C ASP A 142 8.06 -3.41 0.71
N LYS A 143 7.74 -4.70 0.60
CA LYS A 143 6.96 -5.25 -0.51
C LYS A 143 5.54 -4.69 -0.53
N ALA A 144 4.89 -4.58 0.64
CA ALA A 144 3.56 -3.98 0.76
C ALA A 144 3.57 -2.51 0.29
N LEU A 145 4.56 -1.73 0.71
CA LEU A 145 4.71 -0.34 0.30
C LEU A 145 4.96 -0.20 -1.19
N LEU A 146 5.84 -1.04 -1.76
CA LEU A 146 6.13 -1.06 -3.19
C LEU A 146 4.95 -1.51 -4.03
N LEU A 147 4.08 -2.39 -3.52
CA LEU A 147 2.86 -2.78 -4.20
C LEU A 147 1.88 -1.62 -4.31
N VAL A 148 1.75 -0.83 -3.24
CA VAL A 148 0.81 0.30 -3.18
C VAL A 148 1.23 1.43 -4.11
N ILE A 149 2.53 1.72 -4.22
CA ILE A 149 3.04 2.84 -5.01
C ILE A 149 2.56 2.79 -6.48
N PRO A 150 2.89 1.78 -7.31
CA PRO A 150 2.49 1.75 -8.71
C PRO A 150 0.97 1.69 -8.88
N ASN A 151 0.24 1.02 -7.99
CA ASN A 151 -1.21 0.93 -8.03
C ASN A 151 -1.89 2.28 -7.76
N MET A 152 -1.28 3.14 -6.95
CA MET A 152 -1.79 4.49 -6.66
C MET A 152 -1.29 5.55 -7.64
N TYR A 153 -0.19 5.30 -8.33
CA TYR A 153 0.29 6.10 -9.46
C TYR A 153 -0.02 5.34 -10.75
N LYS A 154 -1.19 5.53 -11.30
CA LYS A 154 -1.51 5.04 -12.63
C LYS A 154 -0.65 5.79 -13.65
N ILE A 155 0.53 5.29 -13.93
CA ILE A 155 1.38 5.79 -15.00
C ILE A 155 0.70 5.35 -16.29
N ALA A 156 0.30 6.31 -17.12
CA ALA A 156 -0.41 6.07 -18.35
C ALA A 156 0.34 5.05 -19.23
N GLY A 157 -0.29 3.89 -19.49
CA GLY A 157 0.07 2.97 -20.55
C GLY A 157 0.78 1.68 -20.15
N GLU A 158 1.37 1.53 -18.98
CA GLU A 158 2.04 0.29 -18.59
C GLU A 158 1.49 -0.23 -17.27
N PHE A 159 0.79 -1.34 -17.33
CA PHE A 159 0.53 -2.18 -16.16
C PHE A 159 1.87 -2.84 -15.79
N LEU A 160 2.42 -2.53 -14.64
CA LEU A 160 3.43 -3.37 -14.01
C LEU A 160 2.70 -4.35 -13.09
N PRO A 161 2.39 -5.55 -13.56
CA PRO A 161 1.80 -6.56 -12.70
C PRO A 161 2.87 -7.03 -11.73
N CYS A 162 2.67 -6.73 -10.44
CA CYS A 162 3.49 -7.27 -9.38
C CYS A 162 2.85 -8.55 -8.86
N VAL A 163 3.62 -9.61 -8.76
CA VAL A 163 3.27 -10.83 -8.04
C VAL A 163 4.45 -11.16 -7.13
N PHE A 164 4.19 -11.35 -5.85
CA PHE A 164 5.16 -11.83 -4.89
C PHE A 164 4.92 -13.32 -4.63
N HIS A 165 5.97 -14.10 -4.74
CA HIS A 165 5.97 -15.54 -4.42
C HIS A 165 6.62 -15.76 -3.06
#